data_a04692db96c3b05133900ccadc20d828
#
_entry.id   a04692db96c3b05133900ccadc20d828
#
_cell.length_a   1.000
_cell.length_b   1.000
_cell.length_c   1.000
_cell.angle_alpha   90.00
_cell.angle_beta   90.00
_cell.angle_gamma   90.00
#
_symmetry.space_group_name_H-M   'P 1'
#
loop_
_entity.id
_entity.type
_entity.pdbx_description
1 polymer ?
#
loop_
_entity_poly.entity_id
_entity_poly.type
_entity_poly.pdbx_seq_one_letter_code
_entity_poly.pdbx_strand_id
1 'polypeptide(L)'
;YLMIESLTVTNFYCFKERTTILFTAKKERNRMLDNNFCGFTTQNKINILKLVFLLGNNGAGKSKILSAFDALQYLIAQIRERKDESLRYRPFAFDEECLNKPSEIEIVYHINDSRYLYSIKWDKYAIYEEILDELRTKTNINLFHRWYDKVSDIVKVDFTDKIQVSDNENYIISSSLLKNNSVFSTIIKTNISHALLNSHLLFFMEGFEIVNLEDVDLNEELPDDKTENSKQLKNVICSFLKSVDTNIMSYEKLKIDVEYPAELLQKLKSL
;
A
#
# COMPACT_ATOMS: atom_id res chain seq x y z
N TYR A 1 -13.12 4.90 -9.59
CA TYR A 1 -11.66 5.08 -9.78
C TYR A 1 -11.00 5.00 -8.42
N LEU A 2 -9.87 4.29 -8.34
CA LEU A 2 -9.08 4.13 -7.12
C LEU A 2 -7.81 4.98 -7.27
N MET A 3 -7.55 5.92 -6.36
CA MET A 3 -6.40 6.83 -6.47
C MET A 3 -5.83 7.21 -5.11
N ILE A 4 -4.51 7.32 -5.04
CA ILE A 4 -3.78 7.72 -3.84
C ILE A 4 -3.44 9.21 -3.95
N GLU A 5 -3.77 9.98 -2.91
CA GLU A 5 -3.49 11.41 -2.81
C GLU A 5 -2.20 11.68 -2.03
N SER A 6 -2.01 10.99 -0.91
CA SER A 6 -0.80 11.13 -0.10
C SER A 6 -0.53 9.89 0.74
N LEU A 7 0.75 9.71 1.07
CA LEU A 7 1.24 8.72 2.03
C LEU A 7 2.06 9.44 3.09
N THR A 8 1.76 9.21 4.36
CA THR A 8 2.52 9.73 5.50
C THR A 8 3.07 8.58 6.30
N VAL A 9 4.32 8.68 6.69
CA VAL A 9 5.00 7.68 7.52
C VAL A 9 5.66 8.36 8.73
N THR A 10 5.66 7.68 9.87
CA THR A 10 6.32 8.13 11.11
C THR A 10 7.00 6.95 11.77
N ASN A 11 8.24 7.13 12.24
CA ASN A 11 9.02 6.08 12.88
C ASN A 11 9.08 4.78 12.06
N PHE A 12 9.42 4.89 10.78
CA PHE A 12 9.39 3.78 9.84
C PHE A 12 10.67 3.75 8.99
N TYR A 13 11.48 2.69 9.10
CA TYR A 13 12.78 2.54 8.43
C TYR A 13 13.72 3.75 8.62
N CYS A 14 13.90 4.57 7.56
CA CYS A 14 14.75 5.78 7.58
C CYS A 14 13.97 7.05 7.94
N PHE A 15 12.67 6.98 8.13
CA PHE A 15 11.81 8.11 8.47
C PHE A 15 11.60 8.17 9.98
N LYS A 16 12.34 9.06 10.67
CA LYS A 16 12.16 9.31 12.09
C LYS A 16 10.88 10.11 12.35
N GLU A 17 10.83 11.28 11.74
CA GLU A 17 9.75 12.24 11.90
C GLU A 17 8.62 11.97 10.89
N ARG A 18 7.46 12.53 11.18
CA ARG A 18 6.29 12.48 10.29
C ARG A 18 6.62 13.05 8.92
N THR A 19 6.71 12.20 7.91
CA THR A 19 7.08 12.52 6.55
C THR A 19 5.95 12.22 5.60
N THR A 20 5.50 13.22 4.83
CA THR A 20 4.38 13.09 3.89
C THR A 20 4.86 13.19 2.45
N ILE A 21 4.47 12.24 1.64
CA ILE A 21 4.64 12.22 0.19
C ILE A 21 3.30 12.55 -0.44
N LEU A 22 3.28 13.58 -1.29
CA LEU A 22 2.08 14.01 -2.00
C LEU A 22 2.11 13.51 -3.44
N PHE A 23 1.02 12.89 -3.85
CA PHE A 23 0.79 12.48 -5.25
C PHE A 23 -0.12 13.48 -5.98
N THR A 24 -0.20 14.70 -5.47
CA THR A 24 -1.02 15.79 -6.02
C THR A 24 -0.15 16.84 -6.70
N ALA A 25 -0.69 17.41 -7.78
CA ALA A 25 -0.05 18.53 -8.45
C ALA A 25 -0.35 19.85 -7.78
N LYS A 26 0.66 20.75 -7.74
CA LYS A 26 0.40 22.15 -7.48
C LYS A 26 -0.34 22.74 -8.69
N LYS A 27 -1.26 23.69 -8.45
CA LYS A 27 -1.92 24.43 -9.52
C LYS A 27 -0.87 25.12 -10.39
N GLU A 28 -0.67 24.61 -11.59
CA GLU A 28 0.17 25.26 -12.59
C GLU A 28 -0.69 26.08 -13.55
N ARG A 29 -0.11 27.19 -14.07
CA ARG A 29 -0.77 28.07 -15.03
C ARG A 29 -0.73 27.52 -16.47
N ASN A 30 0.03 26.45 -16.70
CA ASN A 30 0.26 25.92 -18.05
C ASN A 30 -0.73 24.81 -18.37
N ARG A 31 -1.73 25.09 -19.22
CA ARG A 31 -2.74 24.14 -19.67
C ARG A 31 -2.18 22.94 -20.47
N MET A 32 -0.95 23.01 -20.98
CA MET A 32 -0.35 21.90 -21.72
C MET A 32 -0.06 20.68 -20.80
N LEU A 33 -0.05 20.86 -19.49
CA LEU A 33 0.18 19.79 -18.51
C LEU A 33 -1.11 19.17 -17.98
N ASP A 34 -2.29 19.65 -18.39
CA ASP A 34 -3.59 19.14 -17.90
C ASP A 34 -3.79 17.64 -18.18
N ASN A 35 -3.20 17.11 -19.25
CA ASN A 35 -3.27 15.68 -19.59
C ASN A 35 -2.41 14.78 -18.67
N ASN A 36 -1.47 15.35 -17.91
CA ASN A 36 -0.60 14.61 -16.98
C ASN A 36 -1.24 14.37 -15.63
N PHE A 37 -2.44 14.92 -15.42
CA PHE A 37 -3.21 14.75 -14.21
C PHE A 37 -4.38 13.82 -14.43
N CYS A 38 -4.68 13.00 -13.47
CA CYS A 38 -6.00 12.47 -13.34
C CYS A 38 -6.85 13.61 -12.78
N GLY A 39 -7.56 14.29 -13.66
CA GLY A 39 -8.51 15.31 -13.26
C GLY A 39 -9.61 14.68 -12.42
N PHE A 40 -9.40 14.57 -11.11
CA PHE A 40 -10.48 14.27 -10.20
C PHE A 40 -11.17 15.56 -9.87
N THR A 41 -12.34 15.73 -10.44
CA THR A 41 -13.29 16.77 -10.04
C THR A 41 -14.02 16.28 -8.78
N THR A 42 -13.28 15.97 -7.74
CA THR A 42 -13.90 15.94 -6.41
C THR A 42 -14.36 17.34 -6.08
N GLN A 43 -15.33 17.47 -5.19
CA GLN A 43 -15.80 18.77 -4.69
C GLN A 43 -14.67 19.75 -4.33
N ASN A 44 -13.44 19.25 -4.12
CA ASN A 44 -12.23 19.99 -3.74
C ASN A 44 -11.27 20.30 -4.90
N LYS A 45 -11.55 19.90 -6.13
CA LYS A 45 -10.68 20.12 -7.31
C LYS A 45 -9.22 19.72 -7.09
N ILE A 46 -8.99 18.55 -6.51
CA ILE A 46 -7.65 18.01 -6.28
C ILE A 46 -7.17 17.33 -7.57
N ASN A 47 -6.00 17.73 -8.06
CA ASN A 47 -5.36 17.13 -9.22
C ASN A 47 -4.37 16.07 -8.75
N ILE A 48 -4.67 14.80 -8.98
CA ILE A 48 -3.78 13.68 -8.66
C ILE A 48 -2.89 13.39 -9.88
N LEU A 49 -1.60 13.19 -9.64
CA LEU A 49 -0.63 12.89 -10.68
C LEU A 49 -0.83 11.47 -11.21
N LYS A 50 -0.78 11.30 -12.54
CA LYS A 50 -0.81 9.98 -13.19
C LYS A 50 0.50 9.23 -13.03
N LEU A 51 1.60 9.96 -12.86
CA LEU A 51 2.95 9.42 -12.77
C LEU A 51 3.77 10.26 -11.80
N VAL A 52 4.49 9.61 -10.93
CA VAL A 52 5.40 10.23 -9.96
C VAL A 52 6.75 9.51 -10.01
N PHE A 53 7.82 10.27 -10.14
CA PHE A 53 9.18 9.76 -10.03
C PHE A 53 9.80 10.18 -8.69
N LEU A 54 10.34 9.19 -7.96
CA LEU A 54 11.09 9.44 -6.74
C LEU A 54 12.59 9.47 -7.09
N LEU A 55 13.18 10.65 -7.07
CA LEU A 55 14.58 10.86 -7.36
C LEU A 55 15.37 11.15 -6.07
N GLY A 56 16.60 10.72 -6.02
CA GLY A 56 17.48 10.94 -4.86
C GLY A 56 18.67 9.99 -4.85
N ASN A 57 19.66 10.29 -4.02
CA ASN A 57 20.86 9.48 -3.85
C ASN A 57 20.54 8.06 -3.33
N ASN A 58 21.50 7.14 -3.50
CA ASN A 58 21.39 5.82 -2.87
C ASN A 58 21.31 5.98 -1.34
N GLY A 59 20.42 5.21 -0.72
CA GLY A 59 20.15 5.34 0.72
C GLY A 59 19.16 6.44 1.11
N ALA A 60 18.68 7.30 0.18
CA ALA A 60 17.72 8.38 0.48
C ALA A 60 16.31 7.92 0.88
N GLY A 61 16.04 6.62 0.94
CA GLY A 61 14.75 6.09 1.39
C GLY A 61 13.71 5.86 0.29
N LYS A 62 14.04 6.02 -1.01
CA LYS A 62 13.10 5.83 -2.13
C LYS A 62 12.35 4.50 -2.06
N SER A 63 13.07 3.39 -1.95
CA SER A 63 12.48 2.04 -1.85
C SER A 63 11.70 1.85 -0.53
N LYS A 64 11.99 2.62 0.53
CA LYS A 64 11.27 2.52 1.80
C LYS A 64 9.88 3.16 1.76
N ILE A 65 9.63 4.04 0.80
CA ILE A 65 8.28 4.54 0.47
C ILE A 65 7.43 3.40 -0.08
N LEU A 66 7.97 2.58 -1.00
CA LEU A 66 7.28 1.39 -1.49
C LEU A 66 7.07 0.36 -0.37
N SER A 67 8.06 0.20 0.52
CA SER A 67 7.92 -0.65 1.71
C SER A 67 6.78 -0.22 2.64
N ALA A 68 6.36 1.05 2.63
CA ALA A 68 5.21 1.50 3.41
C ALA A 68 3.89 1.01 2.82
N PHE A 69 3.76 0.95 1.50
CA PHE A 69 2.61 0.33 0.85
C PHE A 69 2.56 -1.18 1.11
N ASP A 70 3.70 -1.88 1.01
CA ASP A 70 3.80 -3.32 1.37
C ASP A 70 3.40 -3.56 2.84
N ALA A 71 3.84 -2.70 3.76
CA ALA A 71 3.45 -2.79 5.16
C ALA A 71 1.95 -2.60 5.37
N LEU A 72 1.31 -1.67 4.65
CA LEU A 72 -0.14 -1.50 4.69
C LEU A 72 -0.87 -2.75 4.21
N GLN A 73 -0.50 -3.28 3.05
CA GLN A 73 -1.11 -4.51 2.52
C GLN A 73 -0.89 -5.68 3.49
N TYR A 74 0.30 -5.82 4.04
CA TYR A 74 0.61 -6.85 5.03
C TYR A 74 -0.27 -6.74 6.29
N LEU A 75 -0.44 -5.53 6.85
CA LEU A 75 -1.23 -5.33 8.07
C LEU A 75 -2.72 -5.55 7.83
N ILE A 76 -3.21 -5.21 6.64
CA ILE A 76 -4.63 -5.26 6.26
C ILE A 76 -5.02 -6.64 5.75
N ALA A 77 -4.22 -7.27 4.91
CA ALA A 77 -4.59 -8.52 4.23
C ALA A 77 -4.17 -9.78 5.00
N GLN A 78 -3.08 -9.73 5.78
CA GLN A 78 -2.60 -10.93 6.46
C GLN A 78 -3.36 -11.18 7.77
N ILE A 79 -4.02 -12.33 7.84
CA ILE A 79 -4.74 -12.81 9.01
C ILE A 79 -3.74 -13.49 9.96
N ARG A 80 -3.82 -13.15 11.27
CA ARG A 80 -3.11 -13.84 12.35
C ARG A 80 -4.11 -14.64 13.15
N GLU A 81 -3.75 -15.88 13.41
CA GLU A 81 -4.60 -16.81 14.16
C GLU A 81 -4.39 -16.70 15.68
N ARG A 82 -3.21 -16.22 16.07
CA ARG A 82 -2.81 -16.15 17.47
C ARG A 82 -2.37 -14.74 17.84
N LYS A 83 -2.73 -14.30 19.05
CA LYS A 83 -2.41 -12.97 19.59
C LYS A 83 -0.92 -12.75 19.90
N ASP A 84 -0.10 -13.82 19.92
CA ASP A 84 1.34 -13.78 20.16
C ASP A 84 2.18 -13.79 18.87
N GLU A 85 1.56 -13.89 17.70
CA GLU A 85 2.26 -13.74 16.44
C GLU A 85 2.76 -12.30 16.25
N SER A 86 4.07 -12.20 15.94
CA SER A 86 4.70 -10.89 15.78
C SER A 86 4.37 -10.25 14.43
N LEU A 87 4.27 -8.92 14.45
CA LEU A 87 4.10 -8.09 13.26
C LEU A 87 5.45 -7.71 12.65
N ARG A 88 5.47 -7.47 11.34
CA ARG A 88 6.61 -6.82 10.68
C ARG A 88 6.71 -5.39 11.22
N TYR A 89 7.79 -5.12 11.95
CA TYR A 89 8.03 -3.84 12.58
C TYR A 89 9.47 -3.42 12.30
N ARG A 90 9.64 -2.25 11.70
CA ARG A 90 10.92 -1.70 11.28
C ARG A 90 10.98 -0.21 11.65
N PRO A 91 11.16 0.13 12.93
CA PRO A 91 11.23 1.51 13.36
C PRO A 91 12.53 2.17 12.89
N PHE A 92 12.65 3.47 13.08
CA PHE A 92 13.90 4.19 12.86
C PHE A 92 14.97 3.70 13.84
N ALA A 93 16.05 3.12 13.27
CA ALA A 93 17.03 2.37 14.06
C ALA A 93 18.12 3.22 14.74
N PHE A 94 18.26 4.50 14.34
CA PHE A 94 19.33 5.37 14.82
C PHE A 94 18.94 6.23 16.05
N ASP A 95 17.82 5.91 16.69
CA ASP A 95 17.35 6.57 17.90
C ASP A 95 16.70 5.54 18.83
N GLU A 96 17.23 5.41 20.04
CA GLU A 96 16.75 4.43 21.03
C GLU A 96 15.29 4.67 21.44
N GLU A 97 14.83 5.93 21.47
CA GLU A 97 13.44 6.22 21.77
C GLU A 97 12.50 5.68 20.67
N CYS A 98 12.94 5.74 19.42
CA CYS A 98 12.17 5.26 18.28
C CYS A 98 11.98 3.74 18.29
N LEU A 99 12.95 2.99 18.83
CA LEU A 99 12.87 1.53 18.92
C LEU A 99 11.72 1.04 19.81
N ASN A 100 11.27 1.89 20.73
CA ASN A 100 10.21 1.59 21.70
C ASN A 100 8.88 2.31 21.39
N LYS A 101 8.81 3.07 20.30
CA LYS A 101 7.59 3.80 19.87
C LYS A 101 6.94 3.08 18.70
N PRO A 102 5.62 3.09 18.57
CA PRO A 102 4.96 2.51 17.40
C PRO A 102 5.38 3.23 16.10
N SER A 103 5.39 2.49 15.01
CA SER A 103 5.38 3.05 13.66
C SER A 103 3.96 3.46 13.29
N GLU A 104 3.83 4.47 12.44
CA GLU A 104 2.53 4.94 11.94
C GLU A 104 2.59 5.13 10.44
N ILE A 105 1.53 4.70 9.75
CA ILE A 105 1.29 4.99 8.34
C ILE A 105 -0.11 5.57 8.21
N GLU A 106 -0.19 6.70 7.49
CA GLU A 106 -1.45 7.30 7.08
C GLU A 106 -1.50 7.35 5.56
N ILE A 107 -2.62 7.01 4.97
CA ILE A 107 -2.85 7.12 3.53
C ILE A 107 -4.13 7.89 3.27
N VAL A 108 -4.05 8.91 2.41
CA VAL A 108 -5.23 9.59 1.87
C VAL A 108 -5.47 9.08 0.46
N TYR A 109 -6.68 8.61 0.21
CA TYR A 109 -7.04 7.99 -1.05
C TYR A 109 -8.50 8.26 -1.42
N HIS A 110 -8.84 7.93 -2.66
CA HIS A 110 -10.16 8.14 -3.21
C HIS A 110 -10.75 6.80 -3.67
N ILE A 111 -11.99 6.57 -3.30
CA ILE A 111 -12.84 5.53 -3.86
C ILE A 111 -14.02 6.25 -4.51
N ASN A 112 -14.11 6.15 -5.83
CA ASN A 112 -15.04 6.94 -6.63
C ASN A 112 -14.88 8.45 -6.34
N ASP A 113 -15.95 9.15 -5.93
CA ASP A 113 -15.94 10.58 -5.63
C ASP A 113 -15.68 10.92 -4.16
N SER A 114 -15.53 9.91 -3.32
CA SER A 114 -15.30 10.07 -1.90
C SER A 114 -13.81 9.98 -1.54
N ARG A 115 -13.39 10.80 -0.60
CA ARG A 115 -12.02 10.95 -0.12
C ARG A 115 -11.91 10.40 1.28
N TYR A 116 -10.92 9.55 1.53
CA TYR A 116 -10.74 8.86 2.80
C TYR A 116 -9.34 9.02 3.36
N LEU A 117 -9.23 8.99 4.68
CA LEU A 117 -7.98 8.83 5.41
C LEU A 117 -8.05 7.50 6.15
N TYR A 118 -7.05 6.68 5.94
CA TYR A 118 -6.80 5.51 6.78
C TYR A 118 -5.48 5.68 7.51
N SER A 119 -5.48 5.45 8.81
CA SER A 119 -4.31 5.54 9.68
C SER A 119 -4.18 4.27 10.51
N ILE A 120 -2.94 3.78 10.65
CA ILE A 120 -2.62 2.60 11.45
C ILE A 120 -1.31 2.80 12.22
N LYS A 121 -1.33 2.54 13.55
CA LYS A 121 -0.18 2.58 14.44
C LYS A 121 0.10 1.20 15.01
N TRP A 122 1.31 0.74 14.88
CA TRP A 122 1.67 -0.61 15.34
C TRP A 122 3.12 -0.71 15.80
N ASP A 123 3.41 -1.74 16.59
CA ASP A 123 4.75 -2.22 16.87
C ASP A 123 4.89 -3.72 16.52
N LYS A 124 5.90 -4.37 17.05
CA LYS A 124 6.13 -5.80 16.86
C LYS A 124 4.99 -6.67 17.43
N TYR A 125 4.24 -6.18 18.40
CA TYR A 125 3.34 -7.01 19.21
C TYR A 125 1.86 -6.70 19.01
N ALA A 126 1.53 -5.47 18.63
CA ALA A 126 0.14 -5.03 18.54
C ALA A 126 -0.04 -3.88 17.53
N ILE A 127 -1.24 -3.78 17.01
CA ILE A 127 -1.76 -2.58 16.40
C ILE A 127 -2.41 -1.77 17.52
N TYR A 128 -1.89 -0.58 17.80
CA TYR A 128 -2.36 0.27 18.91
C TYR A 128 -3.58 1.09 18.53
N GLU A 129 -3.59 1.57 17.31
CA GLU A 129 -4.66 2.43 16.81
C GLU A 129 -4.89 2.18 15.32
N GLU A 130 -6.14 2.19 14.90
CA GLU A 130 -6.56 2.12 13.50
C GLU A 130 -7.78 3.01 13.32
N ILE A 131 -7.74 3.91 12.35
CA ILE A 131 -8.77 4.91 12.10
C ILE A 131 -9.12 4.90 10.62
N LEU A 132 -10.41 4.98 10.32
CA LEU A 132 -10.92 5.25 8.98
C LEU A 132 -11.84 6.47 9.03
N ASP A 133 -11.47 7.51 8.31
CA ASP A 133 -12.23 8.74 8.18
C ASP A 133 -12.64 9.02 6.73
N GLU A 134 -13.85 9.47 6.50
CA GLU A 134 -14.26 10.13 5.27
C GLU A 134 -13.94 11.63 5.37
N LEU A 135 -13.07 12.11 4.48
CA LEU A 135 -12.63 13.50 4.46
C LEU A 135 -13.59 14.36 3.64
N ARG A 136 -14.26 15.30 4.29
CA ARG A 136 -15.20 16.24 3.66
C ARG A 136 -14.70 17.68 3.80
N THR A 137 -15.26 18.60 3.02
CA THR A 137 -14.87 20.01 3.01
C THR A 137 -15.05 20.73 4.33
N LYS A 138 -16.07 20.38 5.12
CA LYS A 138 -16.38 21.09 6.38
C LYS A 138 -15.97 20.31 7.61
N THR A 139 -16.25 19.04 7.66
CA THR A 139 -16.01 18.21 8.85
C THR A 139 -15.74 16.77 8.42
N ASN A 140 -14.62 16.21 8.84
CA ASN A 140 -14.34 14.81 8.62
C ASN A 140 -15.35 13.95 9.38
N ILE A 141 -15.69 12.81 8.82
CA ILE A 141 -16.59 11.84 9.43
C ILE A 141 -15.76 10.62 9.76
N ASN A 142 -15.63 10.34 11.06
CA ASN A 142 -15.05 9.07 11.48
C ASN A 142 -16.01 7.94 11.10
N LEU A 143 -15.50 6.90 10.45
CA LEU A 143 -16.27 5.71 10.11
C LEU A 143 -16.06 4.62 11.14
N PHE A 144 -14.81 4.37 11.52
CA PHE A 144 -14.49 3.58 12.68
C PHE A 144 -13.21 4.04 13.36
N HIS A 145 -13.11 3.76 14.66
CA HIS A 145 -11.90 3.89 15.46
C HIS A 145 -11.68 2.61 16.25
N ARG A 146 -10.53 1.98 16.03
CA ARG A 146 -10.06 0.80 16.76
C ARG A 146 -8.84 1.17 17.59
N TRP A 147 -8.82 0.74 18.85
CA TRP A 147 -7.67 0.93 19.73
C TRP A 147 -7.40 -0.28 20.60
N TYR A 148 -6.16 -0.43 21.01
CA TYR A 148 -5.72 -1.46 21.95
C TYR A 148 -5.36 -0.83 23.29
N ASP A 149 -6.08 -1.24 24.33
CA ASP A 149 -5.75 -0.88 25.70
C ASP A 149 -4.74 -1.87 26.26
N LYS A 150 -3.48 -1.43 26.35
CA LYS A 150 -2.35 -2.24 26.82
C LYS A 150 -2.49 -2.65 28.30
N VAL A 151 -3.21 -1.86 29.11
CA VAL A 151 -3.38 -2.13 30.55
C VAL A 151 -4.34 -3.27 30.78
N SER A 152 -5.47 -3.26 30.07
CA SER A 152 -6.48 -4.31 30.18
C SER A 152 -6.26 -5.49 29.22
N ASP A 153 -5.29 -5.41 28.30
CA ASP A 153 -5.05 -6.35 27.19
C ASP A 153 -6.30 -6.54 26.30
N ILE A 154 -7.12 -5.48 26.14
CA ILE A 154 -8.38 -5.51 25.40
C ILE A 154 -8.28 -4.64 24.15
N VAL A 155 -8.77 -5.18 23.03
CA VAL A 155 -8.99 -4.42 21.81
C VAL A 155 -10.44 -3.98 21.76
N LYS A 156 -10.66 -2.73 21.37
CA LYS A 156 -11.98 -2.15 21.16
C LYS A 156 -12.08 -1.56 19.76
N VAL A 157 -13.27 -1.57 19.21
CA VAL A 157 -13.60 -0.89 17.96
C VAL A 157 -14.96 -0.25 18.10
N ASP A 158 -15.05 1.03 17.72
CA ASP A 158 -16.27 1.79 17.62
C ASP A 158 -16.56 2.11 16.16
N PHE A 159 -17.72 1.69 15.69
CA PHE A 159 -18.26 2.07 14.38
C PHE A 159 -19.28 3.19 14.57
N THR A 160 -19.21 4.21 13.73
CA THR A 160 -20.20 5.29 13.78
C THR A 160 -21.45 4.94 12.97
N ASP A 161 -22.56 5.61 13.23
CA ASP A 161 -23.83 5.42 12.52
C ASP A 161 -23.72 5.65 11.00
N LYS A 162 -22.64 6.30 10.56
CA LYS A 162 -22.39 6.59 9.14
C LYS A 162 -22.01 5.36 8.33
N ILE A 163 -21.38 4.39 8.97
CA ILE A 163 -21.00 3.14 8.30
C ILE A 163 -22.12 2.09 8.35
N GLN A 164 -23.11 2.28 9.22
CA GLN A 164 -24.29 1.41 9.34
C GLN A 164 -23.96 -0.07 9.55
N VAL A 165 -22.94 -0.36 10.37
CA VAL A 165 -22.66 -1.72 10.82
C VAL A 165 -23.75 -2.14 11.80
N SER A 166 -24.38 -3.29 11.56
CA SER A 166 -25.41 -3.82 12.47
C SER A 166 -24.81 -4.27 13.80
N ASP A 167 -25.62 -4.32 14.86
CA ASP A 167 -25.18 -4.79 16.20
C ASP A 167 -24.55 -6.18 16.13
N ASN A 168 -25.10 -7.07 15.30
CA ASN A 168 -24.59 -8.43 15.12
C ASN A 168 -23.20 -8.43 14.42
N GLU A 169 -23.03 -7.63 13.38
CA GLU A 169 -21.72 -7.48 12.70
C GLU A 169 -20.69 -6.88 13.63
N ASN A 170 -21.06 -5.83 14.37
CA ASN A 170 -20.19 -5.21 15.37
C ASN A 170 -19.76 -6.22 16.44
N TYR A 171 -20.68 -7.04 16.94
CA TYR A 171 -20.38 -8.09 17.91
C TYR A 171 -19.40 -9.12 17.33
N ILE A 172 -19.61 -9.59 16.09
CA ILE A 172 -18.75 -10.56 15.43
C ILE A 172 -17.34 -9.99 15.24
N ILE A 173 -17.22 -8.75 14.73
CA ILE A 173 -15.92 -8.10 14.54
C ILE A 173 -15.22 -7.95 15.90
N SER A 174 -15.87 -7.33 16.88
CA SER A 174 -15.27 -7.03 18.18
C SER A 174 -14.83 -8.29 18.93
N SER A 175 -15.59 -9.38 18.85
CA SER A 175 -15.25 -10.65 19.49
C SER A 175 -14.14 -11.43 18.81
N SER A 176 -13.91 -11.19 17.51
CA SER A 176 -12.88 -11.85 16.69
C SER A 176 -11.60 -11.05 16.56
N LEU A 177 -11.59 -9.78 16.98
CA LEU A 177 -10.50 -8.83 16.77
C LEU A 177 -9.35 -9.09 17.74
N LEU A 178 -8.23 -9.58 17.20
CA LEU A 178 -6.99 -9.75 17.97
C LEU A 178 -6.17 -8.46 18.00
N LYS A 179 -5.30 -8.29 19.01
CA LYS A 179 -4.45 -7.09 19.15
C LYS A 179 -3.47 -6.89 17.97
N ASN A 180 -3.12 -7.95 17.28
CA ASN A 180 -2.24 -7.97 16.11
C ASN A 180 -2.99 -8.07 14.78
N ASN A 181 -4.32 -8.02 14.77
CA ASN A 181 -5.14 -7.94 13.56
C ASN A 181 -5.74 -6.54 13.40
N SER A 182 -5.83 -6.07 12.15
CA SER A 182 -6.62 -4.90 11.78
C SER A 182 -8.11 -5.23 11.74
N VAL A 183 -8.96 -4.23 11.68
CA VAL A 183 -10.41 -4.41 11.41
C VAL A 183 -10.60 -5.13 10.09
N PHE A 184 -9.85 -4.72 9.05
CA PHE A 184 -9.97 -5.33 7.72
C PHE A 184 -9.51 -6.78 7.69
N SER A 185 -8.37 -7.15 8.30
CA SER A 185 -7.94 -8.55 8.37
C SER A 185 -8.91 -9.42 9.18
N THR A 186 -9.60 -8.83 10.16
CA THR A 186 -10.66 -9.52 10.90
C THR A 186 -11.89 -9.75 10.04
N ILE A 187 -12.30 -8.76 9.22
CA ILE A 187 -13.43 -8.91 8.29
C ILE A 187 -13.17 -10.02 7.27
N ILE A 188 -11.95 -10.12 6.72
CA ILE A 188 -11.58 -11.22 5.79
C ILE A 188 -11.81 -12.60 6.43
N LYS A 189 -11.54 -12.72 7.73
CA LYS A 189 -11.68 -13.96 8.48
C LYS A 189 -13.14 -14.27 8.87
N THR A 190 -14.00 -13.27 8.86
CA THR A 190 -15.40 -13.40 9.28
C THR A 190 -16.34 -13.54 8.07
N ASN A 191 -17.57 -13.97 8.30
CA ASN A 191 -18.60 -14.05 7.26
C ASN A 191 -19.40 -12.73 7.15
N ILE A 192 -18.72 -11.58 7.26
CA ILE A 192 -19.34 -10.26 7.15
C ILE A 192 -19.16 -9.74 5.72
N SER A 193 -20.27 -9.30 5.13
CA SER A 193 -20.30 -8.68 3.80
C SER A 193 -20.90 -7.29 3.89
N HIS A 194 -20.07 -6.33 4.32
CA HIS A 194 -20.46 -4.92 4.40
C HIS A 194 -19.93 -4.14 3.20
N ALA A 195 -20.80 -3.57 2.38
CA ALA A 195 -20.43 -2.99 1.07
C ALA A 195 -19.35 -1.92 1.17
N LEU A 196 -19.45 -0.98 2.13
CA LEU A 196 -18.47 0.08 2.29
C LEU A 196 -17.12 -0.47 2.78
N LEU A 197 -17.09 -1.31 3.81
CA LEU A 197 -15.84 -1.91 4.32
C LEU A 197 -15.17 -2.78 3.24
N ASN A 198 -15.95 -3.53 2.47
CA ASN A 198 -15.42 -4.33 1.37
C ASN A 198 -14.82 -3.47 0.25
N SER A 199 -15.38 -2.28 -0.03
CA SER A 199 -14.79 -1.38 -1.03
C SER A 199 -13.41 -0.85 -0.59
N HIS A 200 -13.22 -0.58 0.70
CA HIS A 200 -11.92 -0.22 1.26
C HIS A 200 -10.94 -1.40 1.24
N LEU A 201 -11.42 -2.58 1.61
CA LEU A 201 -10.61 -3.79 1.57
C LEU A 201 -10.10 -4.08 0.15
N LEU A 202 -10.97 -4.01 -0.86
CA LEU A 202 -10.60 -4.15 -2.27
C LEU A 202 -9.58 -3.08 -2.72
N PHE A 203 -9.73 -1.83 -2.25
CA PHE A 203 -8.73 -0.80 -2.50
C PHE A 203 -7.34 -1.23 -2.03
N PHE A 204 -7.20 -1.74 -0.80
CA PHE A 204 -5.91 -2.15 -0.26
C PHE A 204 -5.36 -3.44 -0.87
N MET A 205 -6.21 -4.36 -1.28
CA MET A 205 -5.79 -5.65 -1.84
C MET A 205 -5.50 -5.59 -3.34
N GLU A 206 -6.27 -4.81 -4.09
CA GLU A 206 -6.26 -4.82 -5.57
C GLU A 206 -6.04 -3.43 -6.17
N GLY A 207 -6.18 -2.36 -5.37
CA GLY A 207 -6.11 -0.97 -5.85
C GLY A 207 -4.71 -0.49 -6.22
N PHE A 208 -3.67 -1.18 -5.77
CA PHE A 208 -2.29 -0.93 -6.14
C PHE A 208 -1.44 -2.20 -6.02
N GLU A 209 -0.46 -2.30 -6.87
CA GLU A 209 0.51 -3.40 -6.91
C GLU A 209 1.92 -2.84 -6.70
N ILE A 210 2.73 -3.56 -5.93
CA ILE A 210 4.13 -3.22 -5.70
C ILE A 210 4.98 -4.20 -6.52
N VAL A 211 5.63 -3.66 -7.55
CA VAL A 211 6.50 -4.44 -8.41
C VAL A 211 7.95 -4.17 -8.03
N ASN A 212 8.66 -5.19 -7.54
CA ASN A 212 10.09 -5.16 -7.36
C ASN A 212 10.77 -5.80 -8.57
N LEU A 213 11.81 -5.15 -9.09
CA LEU A 213 12.56 -5.71 -10.23
C LEU A 213 13.18 -7.08 -9.95
N GLU A 214 13.45 -7.38 -8.68
CA GLU A 214 13.97 -8.68 -8.24
C GLU A 214 12.90 -9.79 -8.31
N ASP A 215 11.63 -9.42 -8.23
CA ASP A 215 10.48 -10.35 -8.24
C ASP A 215 9.89 -10.51 -9.65
N VAL A 216 10.32 -9.68 -10.60
CA VAL A 216 9.83 -9.72 -11.99
C VAL A 216 10.62 -10.75 -12.78
N ASP A 217 9.99 -11.87 -13.12
CA ASP A 217 10.53 -12.75 -14.16
C ASP A 217 10.28 -12.12 -15.53
N LEU A 218 11.24 -11.29 -15.96
CA LEU A 218 11.20 -10.63 -17.26
C LEU A 218 11.08 -11.61 -18.44
N ASN A 219 11.37 -12.89 -18.22
CA ASN A 219 11.21 -13.91 -19.26
C ASN A 219 9.74 -14.28 -19.50
N GLU A 220 8.90 -14.20 -18.48
CA GLU A 220 7.47 -14.50 -18.61
C GLU A 220 6.67 -13.26 -19.03
N GLU A 221 7.01 -12.09 -18.53
CA GLU A 221 6.19 -10.87 -18.70
C GLU A 221 6.48 -10.05 -19.95
N LEU A 222 7.73 -10.06 -20.44
CA LEU A 222 8.03 -9.35 -21.68
C LEU A 222 7.56 -10.14 -22.90
N PRO A 223 6.80 -9.53 -23.81
CA PRO A 223 6.38 -10.20 -25.04
C PRO A 223 7.57 -10.56 -25.93
N ASP A 224 7.52 -11.72 -26.54
CA ASP A 224 8.46 -12.19 -27.54
C ASP A 224 7.94 -11.97 -28.97
N ASP A 225 8.73 -12.36 -29.98
CA ASP A 225 8.34 -12.21 -31.39
C ASP A 225 7.59 -13.44 -31.94
N LYS A 226 7.10 -14.36 -31.10
CA LYS A 226 6.52 -15.64 -31.54
C LYS A 226 5.10 -15.52 -32.06
N THR A 227 4.32 -14.55 -31.59
CA THR A 227 2.96 -14.35 -32.04
C THR A 227 2.75 -12.91 -32.54
N GLU A 228 1.74 -12.70 -33.37
CA GLU A 228 1.42 -11.35 -33.88
C GLU A 228 1.00 -10.40 -32.75
N ASN A 229 0.26 -10.90 -31.75
CA ASN A 229 -0.11 -10.12 -30.58
C ASN A 229 1.12 -9.73 -29.73
N SER A 230 2.08 -10.64 -29.56
CA SER A 230 3.33 -10.35 -28.85
C SER A 230 4.15 -9.28 -29.57
N LYS A 231 4.24 -9.31 -30.90
CA LYS A 231 4.90 -8.26 -31.69
C LYS A 231 4.25 -6.91 -31.55
N GLN A 232 2.91 -6.87 -31.60
CA GLN A 232 2.17 -5.62 -31.40
C GLN A 232 2.42 -5.04 -30.01
N LEU A 233 2.37 -5.86 -28.95
CA LEU A 233 2.65 -5.44 -27.60
C LEU A 233 4.09 -4.97 -27.42
N LYS A 234 5.07 -5.68 -28.01
CA LYS A 234 6.47 -5.27 -28.03
C LYS A 234 6.64 -3.87 -28.68
N ASN A 235 5.96 -3.61 -29.78
CA ASN A 235 5.99 -2.32 -30.47
C ASN A 235 5.41 -1.20 -29.59
N VAL A 236 4.32 -1.47 -28.85
CA VAL A 236 3.73 -0.52 -27.89
C VAL A 236 4.71 -0.22 -26.75
N ILE A 237 5.33 -1.24 -26.17
CA ILE A 237 6.33 -1.08 -25.11
C ILE A 237 7.54 -0.28 -25.62
N CYS A 238 8.10 -0.61 -26.79
CA CYS A 238 9.22 0.13 -27.35
C CYS A 238 8.87 1.59 -27.65
N SER A 239 7.64 1.85 -28.17
CA SER A 239 7.16 3.20 -28.41
C SER A 239 7.01 4.00 -27.11
N PHE A 240 6.50 3.37 -26.07
CA PHE A 240 6.42 3.97 -24.73
C PHE A 240 7.81 4.29 -24.18
N LEU A 241 8.74 3.32 -24.16
CA LEU A 241 10.11 3.51 -23.69
C LEU A 241 10.82 4.65 -24.44
N LYS A 242 10.64 4.73 -25.74
CA LYS A 242 11.18 5.83 -26.56
C LYS A 242 10.54 7.18 -26.17
N SER A 243 9.25 7.22 -25.84
CA SER A 243 8.55 8.45 -25.47
C SER A 243 8.97 9.01 -24.10
N VAL A 244 9.49 8.15 -23.20
CA VAL A 244 9.99 8.55 -21.87
C VAL A 244 11.50 8.80 -21.84
N ASP A 245 12.11 9.06 -22.99
CA ASP A 245 13.50 9.47 -23.16
C ASP A 245 14.54 8.48 -22.60
N THR A 246 14.25 7.18 -22.70
CA THR A 246 15.18 6.13 -22.23
C THR A 246 16.23 5.75 -23.24
N ASN A 247 16.16 6.24 -24.49
CA ASN A 247 16.97 5.83 -25.64
C ASN A 247 16.90 4.33 -25.96
N ILE A 248 15.94 3.59 -25.42
CA ILE A 248 15.72 2.18 -25.71
C ILE A 248 14.91 2.08 -27.00
N MET A 249 15.53 1.55 -28.05
CA MET A 249 14.92 1.41 -29.37
C MET A 249 14.23 0.06 -29.56
N SER A 250 14.80 -1.01 -28.99
CA SER A 250 14.29 -2.38 -29.04
C SER A 250 14.88 -3.22 -27.92
N TYR A 251 14.31 -4.39 -27.69
CA TYR A 251 14.86 -5.40 -26.79
C TYR A 251 14.72 -6.79 -27.42
N GLU A 252 15.54 -7.73 -27.00
CA GLU A 252 15.48 -9.14 -27.36
C GLU A 252 15.55 -10.02 -26.10
N LYS A 253 14.82 -11.13 -26.14
CA LYS A 253 14.95 -12.18 -25.12
C LYS A 253 16.07 -13.12 -25.51
N LEU A 254 17.13 -13.15 -24.73
CA LEU A 254 18.24 -14.10 -24.90
C LEU A 254 18.07 -15.23 -23.87
N LYS A 255 18.09 -16.49 -24.32
CA LYS A 255 18.27 -17.63 -23.44
C LYS A 255 19.75 -17.73 -23.10
N ILE A 256 20.07 -17.51 -21.83
CA ILE A 256 21.40 -17.75 -21.30
C ILE A 256 21.35 -19.06 -20.54
N ASP A 257 22.01 -20.09 -21.05
CA ASP A 257 22.19 -21.34 -20.30
C ASP A 257 23.26 -21.07 -19.23
N VAL A 258 22.81 -20.93 -17.98
CA VAL A 258 23.72 -20.76 -16.84
C VAL A 258 24.11 -22.15 -16.36
N GLU A 259 25.35 -22.57 -16.64
CA GLU A 259 25.94 -23.75 -16.03
C GLU A 259 26.26 -23.47 -14.55
N TYR A 260 25.49 -24.02 -13.66
CA TYR A 260 25.80 -23.98 -12.24
C TYR A 260 26.90 -25.00 -11.90
N PRO A 261 27.93 -24.62 -11.11
CA PRO A 261 28.92 -25.56 -10.64
C PRO A 261 28.26 -26.77 -9.97
N ALA A 262 28.74 -27.97 -10.28
CA ALA A 262 28.16 -29.22 -9.79
C ALA A 262 28.07 -29.31 -8.25
N GLU A 263 28.99 -28.63 -7.55
CA GLU A 263 28.99 -28.52 -6.07
C GLU A 263 27.79 -27.71 -5.53
N LEU A 264 27.31 -26.71 -6.27
CA LEU A 264 26.15 -25.89 -5.89
C LEU A 264 24.85 -26.67 -6.09
N LEU A 265 24.78 -27.45 -7.17
CA LEU A 265 23.64 -28.34 -7.45
C LEU A 265 23.51 -29.50 -6.43
N GLN A 266 24.63 -30.01 -5.91
CA GLN A 266 24.62 -31.01 -4.84
C GLN A 266 24.14 -30.43 -3.51
N LYS A 267 24.55 -29.21 -3.16
CA LYS A 267 24.07 -28.54 -1.94
C LYS A 267 22.57 -28.22 -1.98
N LEU A 268 22.03 -27.82 -3.12
CA LEU A 268 20.60 -27.56 -3.30
C LEU A 268 19.74 -28.84 -3.26
N LYS A 269 20.30 -29.99 -3.62
CA LYS A 269 19.59 -31.28 -3.53
C LYS A 269 19.62 -31.90 -2.14
N SER A 270 20.40 -31.34 -1.21
CA SER A 270 20.56 -31.81 0.17
C SER A 270 19.77 -30.95 1.19
N LEU A 271 19.08 -29.91 0.73
CA LEU A 271 18.10 -29.10 1.46
C LEU A 271 16.67 -29.59 1.17
#